data_8a1fdf7eaa0e3139a2c99669a90261dc
#
_entry.id   8a1fdf7eaa0e3139a2c99669a90261dc
#
_cell.length_a   1.000
_cell.length_b   1.000
_cell.length_c   1.000
_cell.angle_alpha   90.00
_cell.angle_beta   90.00
_cell.angle_gamma   90.00
#
_symmetry.space_group_name_H-M   'P 1'
#
loop_
_entity.id
_entity.type
_entity.pdbx_description
1 polymer ?
#
loop_
_entity_poly.entity_id
_entity_poly.type
_entity_poly.pdbx_seq_one_letter_code
_entity_poly.pdbx_strand_id
1 'polypeptide(L)'
;ILTGCTSDNGTTLQNENAFISGNGISLFLEKEDRKSAPKISGPTLDSKMLTLESNRVTVINVWASWCAPCRAEAPVLQDFSIRYPQVQFAGILTRDSISSAKAFYENFNLTYPTFIDDSILVGFRGSLIPNAIPTTLIIDKDGKVAVRISGEVTVAGMKKMLEKVFADA
;
A
#
# COMPACT_ATOMS: atom_id res chain seq x y z
N ILE A 1 -45.14 36.98 -9.46
CA ILE A 1 -44.10 36.72 -10.47
C ILE A 1 -42.98 35.97 -9.72
N LEU A 2 -42.91 34.68 -9.93
CA LEU A 2 -41.89 33.79 -9.34
C LEU A 2 -40.77 33.58 -10.37
N THR A 3 -39.59 34.04 -10.05
CA THR A 3 -38.38 33.79 -10.82
C THR A 3 -37.67 32.56 -10.26
N GLY A 4 -37.50 31.56 -11.12
CA GLY A 4 -36.89 30.28 -10.76
C GLY A 4 -35.39 30.41 -10.54
N CYS A 5 -34.88 29.65 -9.57
CA CYS A 5 -33.45 29.41 -9.36
C CYS A 5 -32.99 28.39 -10.36
N THR A 6 -32.04 28.79 -11.18
CA THR A 6 -31.24 27.92 -12.04
C THR A 6 -30.32 27.07 -11.17
N SER A 7 -30.43 25.75 -11.33
CA SER A 7 -29.51 24.80 -10.72
C SER A 7 -28.15 24.94 -11.38
N ASP A 8 -27.18 25.46 -10.67
CA ASP A 8 -25.79 25.33 -11.02
C ASP A 8 -25.39 23.87 -10.97
N ASN A 9 -24.94 23.37 -12.11
CA ASN A 9 -24.23 22.11 -12.22
C ASN A 9 -22.92 22.23 -11.45
N GLY A 10 -22.97 21.94 -10.17
CA GLY A 10 -21.77 21.73 -9.38
C GLY A 10 -20.98 20.56 -9.95
N THR A 11 -19.89 20.87 -10.64
CA THR A 11 -18.84 19.90 -10.93
C THR A 11 -18.47 19.24 -9.62
N THR A 12 -18.89 18.01 -9.43
CA THR A 12 -18.44 17.18 -8.33
C THR A 12 -16.95 16.94 -8.52
N LEU A 13 -16.13 17.79 -7.91
CA LEU A 13 -14.76 17.44 -7.62
C LEU A 13 -14.85 16.14 -6.81
N GLN A 14 -14.48 15.05 -7.44
CA GLN A 14 -14.37 13.78 -6.75
C GLN A 14 -13.36 13.98 -5.64
N ASN A 15 -13.85 13.97 -4.43
CA ASN A 15 -13.07 14.22 -3.24
C ASN A 15 -12.17 13.02 -3.01
N GLU A 16 -10.94 13.08 -3.52
CA GLU A 16 -9.91 12.05 -3.40
C GLU A 16 -9.48 11.79 -1.95
N ASN A 17 -10.11 12.47 -1.00
CA ASN A 17 -9.82 12.43 0.42
C ASN A 17 -10.87 11.66 1.23
N ALA A 18 -11.58 10.71 0.65
CA ALA A 18 -12.48 9.89 1.43
C ALA A 18 -11.70 8.99 2.40
N PHE A 19 -11.65 9.41 3.65
CA PHE A 19 -11.26 8.55 4.76
C PHE A 19 -12.29 7.44 4.91
N ILE A 20 -11.87 6.18 4.76
CA ILE A 20 -12.76 5.06 4.91
C ILE A 20 -12.32 4.23 6.08
N SER A 21 -13.19 4.13 7.04
CA SER A 21 -13.13 3.13 8.08
C SER A 21 -13.62 1.78 7.54
N GLY A 22 -12.77 0.78 7.54
CA GLY A 22 -13.16 -0.62 7.45
C GLY A 22 -12.95 -1.34 6.12
N ASN A 23 -13.21 -0.75 4.96
CA ASN A 23 -12.96 -1.35 3.65
C ASN A 23 -12.02 -0.46 2.86
N GLY A 24 -10.81 -0.95 2.55
CA GLY A 24 -9.82 -0.18 1.82
C GLY A 24 -10.32 0.33 0.46
N ILE A 25 -10.16 1.62 0.20
CA ILE A 25 -10.35 2.15 -1.15
C ILE A 25 -9.12 1.81 -1.98
N SER A 26 -9.36 1.12 -3.08
CA SER A 26 -8.34 0.82 -4.06
C SER A 26 -8.42 1.79 -5.24
N LEU A 27 -7.34 2.51 -5.47
CA LEU A 27 -7.16 3.37 -6.63
C LEU A 27 -6.16 2.70 -7.58
N PHE A 28 -6.61 2.41 -8.80
CA PHE A 28 -5.75 1.99 -9.90
C PHE A 28 -5.41 3.21 -10.76
N LEU A 29 -4.12 3.43 -11.02
CA LEU A 29 -3.63 4.56 -11.81
C LEU A 29 -3.38 4.12 -13.25
N GLU A 30 -3.86 4.92 -14.19
CA GLU A 30 -3.50 4.77 -15.61
C GLU A 30 -2.01 5.05 -15.80
N LYS A 31 -1.39 4.49 -16.83
CA LYS A 31 0.08 4.54 -17.02
C LYS A 31 0.65 5.95 -16.99
N GLU A 32 -0.10 6.91 -17.54
CA GLU A 32 0.29 8.30 -17.65
C GLU A 32 0.34 9.01 -16.27
N ASP A 33 -0.45 8.55 -15.32
CA ASP A 33 -0.58 9.13 -13.99
C ASP A 33 0.35 8.50 -12.95
N ARG A 34 1.03 7.40 -13.30
CA ARG A 34 1.92 6.67 -12.38
C ARG A 34 3.20 7.44 -12.12
N LYS A 35 3.51 7.59 -10.86
CA LYS A 35 4.77 8.18 -10.39
C LYS A 35 5.79 7.10 -10.11
N SER A 36 7.07 7.39 -10.37
CA SER A 36 8.17 6.48 -10.05
C SER A 36 8.25 6.26 -8.54
N ALA A 37 8.37 5.00 -8.14
CA ALA A 37 8.72 4.62 -6.78
C ALA A 37 10.19 4.93 -6.52
N PRO A 38 10.58 5.26 -5.29
CA PRO A 38 11.98 5.40 -4.92
C PRO A 38 12.65 4.01 -4.93
N LYS A 39 13.98 3.99 -5.00
CA LYS A 39 14.73 2.77 -4.68
C LYS A 39 14.46 2.42 -3.21
N ILE A 40 13.99 1.21 -2.95
CA ILE A 40 13.67 0.73 -1.61
C ILE A 40 14.84 -0.10 -1.11
N SER A 41 15.57 0.44 -0.15
CA SER A 41 16.76 -0.16 0.43
C SER A 41 16.93 0.30 1.86
N GLY A 42 17.34 -0.60 2.74
CA GLY A 42 17.56 -0.25 4.14
C GLY A 42 17.63 -1.47 5.06
N PRO A 43 17.75 -1.23 6.36
CA PRO A 43 17.72 -2.28 7.37
C PRO A 43 16.32 -2.86 7.51
N THR A 44 16.25 -4.16 7.74
CA THR A 44 15.02 -4.91 7.96
C THR A 44 14.90 -5.37 9.42
N LEU A 45 13.71 -5.85 9.77
CA LEU A 45 13.38 -6.28 11.13
C LEU A 45 14.28 -7.41 11.64
N ASP A 46 14.82 -8.25 10.76
CA ASP A 46 15.79 -9.30 11.06
C ASP A 46 17.26 -8.82 11.07
N SER A 47 17.46 -7.50 11.09
CA SER A 47 18.76 -6.83 11.17
C SER A 47 19.66 -7.02 9.95
N LYS A 48 19.06 -7.34 8.80
CA LYS A 48 19.79 -7.42 7.51
C LYS A 48 19.58 -6.15 6.70
N MET A 49 20.57 -5.83 5.87
CA MET A 49 20.40 -4.83 4.82
C MET A 49 19.78 -5.49 3.59
N LEU A 50 18.71 -4.92 3.08
CA LEU A 50 18.00 -5.41 1.92
C LEU A 50 17.81 -4.28 0.90
N THR A 51 17.94 -4.61 -0.36
CA THR A 51 17.50 -3.78 -1.48
C THR A 51 16.51 -4.58 -2.30
N LEU A 52 15.33 -4.02 -2.54
CA LEU A 52 14.32 -4.67 -3.37
C LEU A 52 14.75 -4.70 -4.83
N GLU A 53 14.40 -5.78 -5.52
CA GLU A 53 14.72 -5.99 -6.93
C GLU A 53 13.92 -5.03 -7.82
N SER A 54 14.55 -4.52 -8.87
CA SER A 54 13.89 -3.83 -9.97
C SER A 54 13.26 -4.85 -10.94
N ASN A 55 12.38 -4.36 -11.81
CA ASN A 55 11.71 -5.17 -12.85
C ASN A 55 10.80 -6.29 -12.32
N ARG A 56 10.33 -6.14 -11.08
CA ARG A 56 9.35 -7.04 -10.48
C ARG A 56 8.14 -6.25 -9.99
N VAL A 57 6.96 -6.82 -10.17
CA VAL A 57 5.78 -6.30 -9.48
C VAL A 57 6.03 -6.41 -7.98
N THR A 58 5.84 -5.31 -7.27
CA THR A 58 6.16 -5.22 -5.83
C THR A 58 4.98 -4.69 -5.06
N VAL A 59 4.63 -5.37 -3.97
CA VAL A 59 3.62 -4.93 -3.00
C VAL A 59 4.33 -4.38 -1.77
N ILE A 60 4.07 -3.12 -1.45
CA ILE A 60 4.59 -2.43 -0.26
C ILE A 60 3.44 -2.13 0.68
N ASN A 61 3.51 -2.62 1.91
CA ASN A 61 2.55 -2.36 2.96
C ASN A 61 3.17 -1.48 4.06
N VAL A 62 2.56 -0.33 4.32
CA VAL A 62 2.95 0.58 5.40
C VAL A 62 2.07 0.28 6.61
N TRP A 63 2.70 -0.07 7.74
CA TRP A 63 1.99 -0.65 8.87
C TRP A 63 2.63 -0.32 10.23
N ALA A 64 1.88 -0.61 11.30
CA ALA A 64 2.37 -0.63 12.68
C ALA A 64 1.64 -1.73 13.48
N SER A 65 2.26 -2.26 14.52
CA SER A 65 1.70 -3.34 15.34
C SER A 65 0.45 -2.92 16.15
N TRP A 66 0.36 -1.67 16.52
CA TRP A 66 -0.76 -1.08 17.26
C TRP A 66 -1.99 -0.74 16.38
N CYS A 67 -1.86 -0.85 15.08
CA CYS A 67 -2.87 -0.50 14.09
C CYS A 67 -3.86 -1.67 13.92
N ALA A 68 -5.10 -1.52 14.36
CA ALA A 68 -6.11 -2.58 14.31
C ALA A 68 -6.39 -3.10 12.88
N PRO A 69 -6.62 -2.26 11.85
CA PRO A 69 -6.80 -2.73 10.48
C PRO A 69 -5.52 -3.37 9.89
N CYS A 70 -4.32 -2.98 10.33
CA CYS A 70 -3.07 -3.65 9.95
C CYS A 70 -3.04 -5.10 10.44
N ARG A 71 -3.60 -5.35 11.64
CA ARG A 71 -3.73 -6.71 12.19
C ARG A 71 -4.73 -7.55 11.40
N ALA A 72 -5.82 -6.94 10.94
CA ALA A 72 -6.84 -7.63 10.15
C ALA A 72 -6.34 -8.05 8.76
N GLU A 73 -5.52 -7.21 8.10
CA GLU A 73 -4.99 -7.51 6.77
C GLU A 73 -3.75 -8.42 6.74
N ALA A 74 -3.03 -8.54 7.86
CA ALA A 74 -1.77 -9.30 7.92
C ALA A 74 -1.88 -10.74 7.37
N PRO A 75 -2.90 -11.53 7.71
CA PRO A 75 -3.08 -12.88 7.13
C PRO A 75 -3.31 -12.86 5.62
N VAL A 76 -4.00 -11.85 5.10
CA VAL A 76 -4.26 -11.69 3.67
C VAL A 76 -2.95 -11.43 2.93
N LEU A 77 -2.14 -10.48 3.40
CA LEU A 77 -0.85 -10.17 2.80
C LEU A 77 0.11 -11.37 2.84
N GLN A 78 0.14 -12.10 3.95
CA GLN A 78 0.94 -13.31 4.08
C GLN A 78 0.52 -14.38 3.06
N ASP A 79 -0.78 -14.66 2.94
CA ASP A 79 -1.29 -15.63 2.00
C ASP A 79 -0.95 -15.25 0.54
N PHE A 80 -1.10 -13.99 0.17
CA PHE A 80 -0.73 -13.52 -1.17
C PHE A 80 0.78 -13.59 -1.41
N SER A 81 1.61 -13.30 -0.42
CA SER A 81 3.07 -13.39 -0.56
C SER A 81 3.55 -14.81 -0.86
N ILE A 82 2.83 -15.81 -0.37
CA ILE A 82 3.13 -17.22 -0.65
C ILE A 82 2.56 -17.65 -2.02
N ARG A 83 1.33 -17.27 -2.31
CA ARG A 83 0.64 -17.68 -3.56
C ARG A 83 1.17 -17.01 -4.82
N TYR A 84 1.81 -15.86 -4.69
CA TYR A 84 2.35 -15.08 -5.82
C TYR A 84 3.87 -14.93 -5.70
N PRO A 85 4.66 -16.00 -5.83
CA PRO A 85 6.12 -15.95 -5.66
C PRO A 85 6.82 -15.05 -6.68
N GLN A 86 6.16 -14.74 -7.80
CA GLN A 86 6.65 -13.79 -8.81
C GLN A 86 6.49 -12.33 -8.38
N VAL A 87 5.67 -12.05 -7.36
CA VAL A 87 5.48 -10.72 -6.78
C VAL A 87 6.40 -10.59 -5.57
N GLN A 88 7.06 -9.45 -5.46
CA GLN A 88 7.88 -9.11 -4.31
C GLN A 88 7.02 -8.42 -3.25
N PHE A 89 6.98 -8.95 -2.03
CA PHE A 89 6.26 -8.36 -0.90
C PHE A 89 7.24 -7.80 0.11
N ALA A 90 6.96 -6.60 0.61
CA ALA A 90 7.69 -6.00 1.72
C ALA A 90 6.81 -5.08 2.56
N GLY A 91 7.11 -5.00 3.85
CA GLY A 91 6.53 -4.02 4.75
C GLY A 91 7.46 -2.81 4.95
N ILE A 92 6.89 -1.69 5.36
CA ILE A 92 7.60 -0.54 5.93
C ILE A 92 6.94 -0.25 7.27
N LEU A 93 7.71 -0.48 8.35
CA LEU A 93 7.27 -0.19 9.70
C LEU A 93 7.33 1.32 9.94
N THR A 94 6.27 1.90 10.49
CA THR A 94 6.25 3.31 10.85
C THR A 94 5.76 3.52 12.28
N ARG A 95 6.40 4.45 13.00
CA ARG A 95 5.97 4.87 14.35
C ARG A 95 5.72 3.72 15.32
N ASP A 96 6.64 2.76 15.36
CA ASP A 96 6.51 1.56 16.20
C ASP A 96 7.87 1.11 16.73
N SER A 97 7.85 0.26 17.77
CA SER A 97 9.06 -0.33 18.32
C SER A 97 9.43 -1.63 17.59
N ILE A 98 10.72 -1.91 17.52
CA ILE A 98 11.23 -3.16 16.93
C ILE A 98 10.69 -4.40 17.66
N SER A 99 10.60 -4.33 19.00
CA SER A 99 10.08 -5.45 19.81
C SER A 99 8.61 -5.74 19.53
N SER A 100 7.77 -4.70 19.43
CA SER A 100 6.35 -4.85 19.09
C SER A 100 6.17 -5.38 17.67
N ALA A 101 6.98 -4.90 16.73
CA ALA A 101 6.97 -5.37 15.34
C ALA A 101 7.37 -6.84 15.23
N LYS A 102 8.40 -7.28 15.96
CA LYS A 102 8.79 -8.70 16.01
C LYS A 102 7.69 -9.59 16.56
N ALA A 103 7.08 -9.19 17.69
CA ALA A 103 5.95 -9.92 18.27
C ALA A 103 4.76 -10.02 17.31
N PHE A 104 4.48 -8.96 16.53
CA PHE A 104 3.46 -8.97 15.49
C PHE A 104 3.80 -9.98 14.39
N TYR A 105 5.03 -9.98 13.88
CA TYR A 105 5.50 -10.91 12.85
C TYR A 105 5.38 -12.38 13.30
N GLU A 106 5.78 -12.67 14.52
CA GLU A 106 5.65 -13.99 15.12
C GLU A 106 4.18 -14.41 15.26
N ASN A 107 3.34 -13.51 15.78
CA ASN A 107 1.92 -13.80 16.02
C ASN A 107 1.14 -14.08 14.72
N PHE A 108 1.47 -13.43 13.62
CA PHE A 108 0.82 -13.61 12.31
C PHE A 108 1.60 -14.53 11.37
N ASN A 109 2.73 -15.10 11.80
CA ASN A 109 3.62 -15.93 10.99
C ASN A 109 4.02 -15.27 9.66
N LEU A 110 4.34 -13.97 9.69
CA LEU A 110 4.73 -13.23 8.50
C LEU A 110 6.15 -13.59 8.07
N THR A 111 6.34 -13.83 6.77
CA THR A 111 7.62 -14.28 6.20
C THR A 111 8.24 -13.30 5.22
N TYR A 112 7.48 -12.34 4.68
CA TYR A 112 8.05 -11.30 3.83
C TYR A 112 8.82 -10.26 4.66
N PRO A 113 9.89 -9.65 4.11
CA PRO A 113 10.71 -8.69 4.85
C PRO A 113 9.95 -7.42 5.19
N THR A 114 10.31 -6.76 6.29
CA THR A 114 9.85 -5.41 6.60
C THR A 114 11.02 -4.50 6.92
N PHE A 115 11.05 -3.33 6.29
CA PHE A 115 12.02 -2.28 6.56
C PHE A 115 11.64 -1.55 7.84
N ILE A 116 12.65 -1.18 8.62
CA ILE A 116 12.48 -0.47 9.91
C ILE A 116 12.81 1.02 9.81
N ASP A 117 13.25 1.49 8.66
CA ASP A 117 13.52 2.89 8.37
C ASP A 117 12.37 3.49 7.54
N ASP A 118 11.49 4.23 8.21
CA ASP A 118 10.35 4.85 7.55
C ASP A 118 10.69 6.11 6.74
N SER A 119 11.95 6.56 6.75
CA SER A 119 12.42 7.64 5.86
C SER A 119 12.26 7.27 4.38
N ILE A 120 12.21 5.98 4.06
CA ILE A 120 11.87 5.46 2.72
C ILE A 120 10.55 6.05 2.20
N LEU A 121 9.59 6.30 3.08
CA LEU A 121 8.27 6.86 2.73
C LEU A 121 8.35 8.25 2.11
N VAL A 122 9.40 9.01 2.40
CA VAL A 122 9.62 10.35 1.82
C VAL A 122 9.75 10.27 0.30
N GLY A 123 10.32 9.19 -0.23
CA GLY A 123 10.46 8.95 -1.67
C GLY A 123 9.13 8.70 -2.39
N PHE A 124 8.08 8.34 -1.66
CA PHE A 124 6.74 8.11 -2.21
C PHE A 124 5.84 9.34 -2.21
N ARG A 125 6.40 10.55 -2.08
CA ARG A 125 5.63 11.80 -2.08
C ARG A 125 4.72 11.90 -3.30
N GLY A 126 3.43 12.16 -3.02
CA GLY A 126 2.37 12.21 -4.03
C GLY A 126 1.77 10.85 -4.40
N SER A 127 2.30 9.73 -3.88
CA SER A 127 1.71 8.39 -3.99
C SER A 127 1.13 7.91 -2.66
N LEU A 128 1.55 8.51 -1.54
CA LEU A 128 1.07 8.20 -0.19
C LEU A 128 0.29 9.37 0.39
N ILE A 129 -0.73 9.05 1.20
CA ILE A 129 -1.36 10.00 2.10
C ILE A 129 -0.51 10.03 3.37
N PRO A 130 0.02 11.19 3.77
CA PRO A 130 0.82 11.29 4.99
C PRO A 130 0.03 10.77 6.22
N ASN A 131 0.69 9.97 7.04
CA ASN A 131 0.15 9.41 8.29
C ASN A 131 -1.03 8.43 8.15
N ALA A 132 -1.39 8.01 6.93
CA ALA A 132 -2.44 7.01 6.74
C ALA A 132 -1.85 5.59 6.80
N ILE A 133 -2.27 4.82 7.80
CA ILE A 133 -1.99 3.38 7.92
C ILE A 133 -3.29 2.60 8.19
N PRO A 134 -3.40 1.39 7.63
CA PRO A 134 -2.48 0.82 6.66
C PRO A 134 -2.62 1.49 5.29
N THR A 135 -1.54 1.53 4.55
CA THR A 135 -1.55 1.86 3.13
C THR A 135 -0.76 0.80 2.38
N THR A 136 -1.33 0.28 1.30
CA THR A 136 -0.64 -0.69 0.44
C THR A 136 -0.46 -0.10 -0.95
N LEU A 137 0.75 -0.15 -1.45
CA LEU A 137 1.09 0.24 -2.82
C LEU A 137 1.44 -1.00 -3.63
N ILE A 138 1.03 -1.02 -4.90
CA ILE A 138 1.53 -1.98 -5.88
C ILE A 138 2.33 -1.20 -6.91
N ILE A 139 3.60 -1.58 -7.02
CA ILE A 139 4.56 -1.01 -7.97
C ILE A 139 4.64 -1.98 -9.15
N ASP A 140 4.52 -1.45 -10.36
CA ASP A 140 4.64 -2.25 -11.59
C ASP A 140 6.09 -2.61 -11.94
N LYS A 141 6.27 -3.38 -13.00
CA LYS A 141 7.61 -3.80 -13.46
C LYS A 141 8.50 -2.64 -13.91
N ASP A 142 7.89 -1.52 -14.30
CA ASP A 142 8.62 -0.32 -14.71
C ASP A 142 9.03 0.54 -13.49
N GLY A 143 8.75 0.06 -12.27
CA GLY A 143 9.08 0.75 -11.03
C GLY A 143 8.16 1.93 -10.73
N LYS A 144 6.95 1.93 -11.26
CA LYS A 144 5.96 2.99 -11.04
C LYS A 144 4.83 2.51 -10.14
N VAL A 145 4.32 3.41 -9.31
CA VAL A 145 3.17 3.12 -8.44
C VAL A 145 1.91 3.03 -9.30
N ALA A 146 1.39 1.80 -9.45
CA ALA A 146 0.19 1.51 -10.24
C ALA A 146 -1.08 1.45 -9.39
N VAL A 147 -0.97 1.10 -8.11
CA VAL A 147 -2.12 0.96 -7.21
C VAL A 147 -1.80 1.54 -5.84
N ARG A 148 -2.79 2.21 -5.27
CA ARG A 148 -2.84 2.58 -3.84
C ARG A 148 -4.11 2.02 -3.22
N ILE A 149 -3.95 1.25 -2.14
CA ILE A 149 -5.05 0.79 -1.29
C ILE A 149 -4.92 1.53 0.03
N SER A 150 -5.89 2.37 0.35
CA SER A 150 -5.95 3.12 1.60
C SER A 150 -6.88 2.40 2.57
N GLY A 151 -6.37 1.98 3.73
CA GLY A 151 -7.08 1.14 4.68
C GLY A 151 -6.82 -0.35 4.47
N GLU A 152 -7.61 -1.17 5.14
CA GLU A 152 -7.46 -2.63 5.17
C GLU A 152 -7.55 -3.27 3.78
N VAL A 153 -6.57 -4.13 3.48
CA VAL A 153 -6.57 -4.96 2.28
C VAL A 153 -7.49 -6.16 2.45
N THR A 154 -8.40 -6.35 1.50
CA THR A 154 -9.23 -7.55 1.41
C THR A 154 -8.71 -8.53 0.38
N VAL A 155 -9.06 -9.82 0.51
CA VAL A 155 -8.70 -10.85 -0.49
C VAL A 155 -9.17 -10.47 -1.89
N ALA A 156 -10.44 -10.06 -2.02
CA ALA A 156 -11.02 -9.66 -3.31
C ALA A 156 -10.34 -8.40 -3.88
N GLY A 157 -10.06 -7.41 -3.02
CA GLY A 157 -9.39 -6.17 -3.42
C GLY A 157 -7.97 -6.42 -3.92
N MET A 158 -7.17 -7.18 -3.18
CA MET A 158 -5.79 -7.50 -3.57
C MET A 158 -5.75 -8.28 -4.88
N LYS A 159 -6.57 -9.33 -5.00
CA LYS A 159 -6.65 -10.15 -6.21
C LYS A 159 -6.98 -9.28 -7.43
N LYS A 160 -8.03 -8.48 -7.34
CA LYS A 160 -8.47 -7.59 -8.43
C LYS A 160 -7.36 -6.61 -8.85
N MET A 161 -6.65 -6.03 -7.90
CA MET A 161 -5.61 -5.04 -8.21
C MET A 161 -4.37 -5.68 -8.81
N LEU A 162 -3.94 -6.85 -8.31
CA LEU A 162 -2.83 -7.60 -8.91
C LEU A 162 -3.15 -8.05 -10.33
N GLU A 163 -4.36 -8.58 -10.58
CA GLU A 163 -4.80 -8.96 -11.92
C GLU A 163 -4.76 -7.78 -12.89
N LYS A 164 -5.20 -6.59 -12.48
CA LYS A 164 -5.10 -5.37 -13.29
C LYS A 164 -3.66 -5.00 -13.62
N VAL A 165 -2.77 -5.03 -12.62
CA VAL A 165 -1.34 -4.71 -12.82
C VAL A 165 -0.69 -5.71 -13.77
N PHE A 166 -1.02 -7.00 -13.67
CA PHE A 166 -0.49 -8.02 -14.59
C PHE A 166 -1.03 -7.87 -16.01
N ALA A 167 -2.30 -7.53 -16.18
CA ALA A 167 -2.91 -7.33 -17.50
C ALA A 167 -2.36 -6.09 -18.22
N ASP A 168 -1.83 -5.14 -17.45
CA ASP A 168 -1.30 -3.87 -17.94
C ASP A 168 0.24 -3.89 -18.13
N ALA A 169 0.85 -5.03 -17.86
CA ALA A 169 2.31 -5.20 -17.91
C ALA A 169 2.83 -5.39 -19.35
#